data_364521983d5c6f01bf409b6e0f47e576
#
_entry.id   364521983d5c6f01bf409b6e0f47e576
#
_cell.length_a   1.000
_cell.length_b   1.000
_cell.length_c   1.000
_cell.angle_alpha   90.00
_cell.angle_beta   90.00
_cell.angle_gamma   90.00
#
_symmetry.space_group_name_H-M   'P 1'
#
loop_
_entity.id
_entity.type
_entity.pdbx_description
1 polymer ?
#
loop_
_entity_poly.entity_id
_entity_poly.type
_entity_poly.pdbx_seq_one_letter_code
_entity_poly.pdbx_strand_id
1 'polypeptide(L)'
;MGRPLRRDAQERRDKLLAAAQREFAAHGVDASLEKIARDAGVAIGTLYRHFPTRLDLLMAAFQPRLQQFLDGANKALEINDPWEGLVYYLEHLFGMQAGDRGFNDFLSRRFTDSAETERIHDEMCQQIVDMLTRAQDAGEARRDITLADIVNLIWSNGRIIEATSATAPNAWRRYLYLMLDAYRAERAHPIPEPPMTYEQLYDAMVHLSEAE
;
A
#
# COMPACT_ATOMS: atom_id res chain seq x y z
N MET A 1 1.81 43.18 -2.88
CA MET A 1 0.72 42.81 -1.93
C MET A 1 0.16 41.39 -2.15
N GLY A 2 0.94 40.40 -2.59
CA GLY A 2 0.46 39.04 -2.91
C GLY A 2 0.96 37.91 -1.97
N ARG A 3 1.73 38.23 -0.92
CA ARG A 3 2.39 37.24 -0.05
C ARG A 3 1.49 36.66 1.08
N PRO A 4 0.56 37.41 1.73
CA PRO A 4 -0.27 36.88 2.82
C PRO A 4 -1.28 35.82 2.35
N LEU A 5 -2.02 36.07 1.28
CA LEU A 5 -3.09 35.17 0.80
C LEU A 5 -2.59 33.79 0.34
N ARG A 6 -1.40 33.73 -0.24
CA ARG A 6 -0.76 32.43 -0.62
C ARG A 6 -0.32 31.64 0.59
N ARG A 7 0.18 32.31 1.62
CA ARG A 7 0.58 31.68 2.87
C ARG A 7 -0.61 31.09 3.61
N ASP A 8 -1.71 31.83 3.71
CA ASP A 8 -2.95 31.38 4.36
C ASP A 8 -3.57 30.19 3.63
N ALA A 9 -3.50 30.16 2.28
CA ALA A 9 -3.97 29.03 1.47
C ALA A 9 -3.11 27.78 1.71
N GLN A 10 -1.78 27.94 1.77
CA GLN A 10 -0.86 26.86 2.07
C GLN A 10 -1.07 26.32 3.48
N GLU A 11 -1.19 27.16 4.48
CA GLU A 11 -1.46 26.75 5.87
C GLU A 11 -2.76 25.95 6.01
N ARG A 12 -3.82 26.34 5.26
CA ARG A 12 -5.08 25.57 5.23
C ARG A 12 -4.92 24.23 4.56
N ARG A 13 -4.17 24.17 3.45
CA ARG A 13 -3.87 22.92 2.75
C ARG A 13 -3.10 21.96 3.64
N ASP A 14 -2.11 22.45 4.36
CA ASP A 14 -1.28 21.64 5.27
C ASP A 14 -2.11 21.11 6.46
N LYS A 15 -3.03 21.91 7.00
CA LYS A 15 -3.96 21.47 8.05
C LYS A 15 -4.91 20.38 7.54
N LEU A 16 -5.42 20.51 6.31
CA LEU A 16 -6.26 19.50 5.67
C LEU A 16 -5.50 18.19 5.48
N LEU A 17 -4.27 18.24 4.98
CA LEU A 17 -3.43 17.06 4.79
C LEU A 17 -3.13 16.36 6.11
N ALA A 18 -2.75 17.12 7.16
CA ALA A 18 -2.49 16.56 8.47
C ALA A 18 -3.74 15.92 9.12
N ALA A 19 -4.93 16.49 8.90
CA ALA A 19 -6.19 15.89 9.34
C ALA A 19 -6.53 14.64 8.52
N ALA A 20 -6.37 14.69 7.19
CA ALA A 20 -6.61 13.57 6.31
C ALA A 20 -5.71 12.37 6.65
N GLN A 21 -4.42 12.59 6.84
CA GLN A 21 -3.47 11.53 7.23
C GLN A 21 -3.91 10.82 8.51
N ARG A 22 -4.34 11.58 9.55
CA ARG A 22 -4.82 10.97 10.80
C ARG A 22 -6.11 10.18 10.61
N GLU A 23 -7.07 10.75 9.89
CA GLU A 23 -8.37 10.09 9.68
C GLU A 23 -8.26 8.85 8.81
N PHE A 24 -7.49 8.91 7.73
CA PHE A 24 -7.25 7.74 6.89
C PHE A 24 -6.49 6.65 7.63
N ALA A 25 -5.45 7.00 8.40
CA ALA A 25 -4.70 6.02 9.20
C ALA A 25 -5.58 5.29 10.23
N ALA A 26 -6.58 5.98 10.80
CA ALA A 26 -7.47 5.42 11.82
C ALA A 26 -8.69 4.68 11.25
N HIS A 27 -9.26 5.16 10.13
CA HIS A 27 -10.57 4.73 9.63
C HIS A 27 -10.54 4.18 8.19
N GLY A 28 -9.36 4.12 7.55
CA GLY A 28 -9.22 3.67 6.16
C GLY A 28 -9.48 4.78 5.14
N VAL A 29 -9.39 4.41 3.84
CA VAL A 29 -9.53 5.37 2.72
C VAL A 29 -10.95 5.96 2.61
N ASP A 30 -11.94 5.32 3.23
CA ASP A 30 -13.35 5.73 3.20
C ASP A 30 -13.74 6.69 4.35
N ALA A 31 -12.75 7.15 5.15
CA ALA A 31 -12.96 8.11 6.23
C ALA A 31 -13.72 9.36 5.77
N SER A 32 -14.58 9.91 6.66
CA SER A 32 -15.46 11.04 6.35
C SER A 32 -14.69 12.31 6.01
N LEU A 33 -14.93 12.85 4.80
CA LEU A 33 -14.36 14.12 4.36
C LEU A 33 -14.89 15.31 5.18
N GLU A 34 -16.14 15.24 5.66
CA GLU A 34 -16.73 16.22 6.55
C GLU A 34 -16.00 16.26 7.90
N LYS A 35 -15.62 15.09 8.42
CA LYS A 35 -14.83 14.99 9.65
C LYS A 35 -13.44 15.56 9.45
N ILE A 36 -12.78 15.23 8.33
CA ILE A 36 -11.46 15.77 7.95
C ILE A 36 -11.51 17.30 7.88
N ALA A 37 -12.50 17.88 7.19
CA ALA A 37 -12.65 19.33 7.09
C ALA A 37 -12.86 19.98 8.45
N ARG A 38 -13.73 19.41 9.29
CA ARG A 38 -13.99 19.87 10.67
C ARG A 38 -12.73 19.83 11.53
N ASP A 39 -11.97 18.74 11.48
CA ASP A 39 -10.76 18.54 12.27
C ASP A 39 -9.61 19.46 11.80
N ALA A 40 -9.62 19.87 10.53
CA ALA A 40 -8.74 20.88 9.97
C ALA A 40 -9.17 22.33 10.27
N GLY A 41 -10.37 22.53 10.85
CA GLY A 41 -10.94 23.85 11.16
C GLY A 41 -11.38 24.62 9.91
N VAL A 42 -11.82 23.93 8.84
CA VAL A 42 -12.28 24.56 7.59
C VAL A 42 -13.66 24.06 7.19
N ALA A 43 -14.37 24.84 6.35
CA ALA A 43 -15.61 24.40 5.74
C ALA A 43 -15.34 23.33 4.67
N ILE A 44 -16.26 22.37 4.49
CA ILE A 44 -16.16 21.28 3.48
C ILE A 44 -15.94 21.84 2.06
N GLY A 45 -16.57 22.96 1.69
CA GLY A 45 -16.32 23.60 0.40
C GLY A 45 -14.88 24.14 0.22
N THR A 46 -14.15 24.36 1.32
CA THR A 46 -12.71 24.67 1.25
C THR A 46 -11.88 23.43 0.96
N LEU A 47 -12.25 22.28 1.54
CA LEU A 47 -11.62 20.99 1.21
C LEU A 47 -11.74 20.71 -0.29
N TYR A 48 -12.94 20.76 -0.87
CA TYR A 48 -13.17 20.49 -2.29
C TYR A 48 -12.49 21.51 -3.23
N ARG A 49 -12.22 22.73 -2.78
CA ARG A 49 -11.41 23.68 -3.57
C ARG A 49 -9.93 23.31 -3.63
N HIS A 50 -9.39 22.67 -2.58
CA HIS A 50 -8.00 22.21 -2.55
C HIS A 50 -7.83 20.82 -3.15
N PHE A 51 -8.82 19.96 -2.98
CA PHE A 51 -8.86 18.57 -3.40
C PHE A 51 -10.23 18.28 -4.01
N PRO A 52 -10.40 18.44 -5.34
CA PRO A 52 -11.68 18.30 -6.01
C PRO A 52 -12.34 16.94 -5.83
N THR A 53 -11.56 15.88 -5.73
CA THR A 53 -12.01 14.50 -5.50
C THR A 53 -11.43 13.92 -4.21
N ARG A 54 -12.04 12.85 -3.72
CA ARG A 54 -11.48 12.04 -2.62
C ARG A 54 -10.09 11.53 -2.98
N LEU A 55 -9.93 11.06 -4.23
CA LEU A 55 -8.67 10.53 -4.73
C LEU A 55 -7.54 11.58 -4.71
N ASP A 56 -7.82 12.84 -5.08
CA ASP A 56 -6.83 13.93 -4.98
C ASP A 56 -6.33 14.13 -3.54
N LEU A 57 -7.24 14.02 -2.56
CA LEU A 57 -6.87 14.12 -1.15
C LEU A 57 -6.08 12.91 -0.68
N LEU A 58 -6.48 11.68 -1.07
CA LEU A 58 -5.77 10.45 -0.77
C LEU A 58 -4.33 10.49 -1.31
N MET A 59 -4.17 10.80 -2.60
CA MET A 59 -2.86 10.90 -3.25
C MET A 59 -1.96 11.91 -2.54
N ALA A 60 -2.48 13.11 -2.23
CA ALA A 60 -1.72 14.12 -1.53
C ALA A 60 -1.37 13.72 -0.08
N ALA A 61 -2.28 13.03 0.61
CA ALA A 61 -2.05 12.56 1.99
C ALA A 61 -1.04 11.41 2.05
N PHE A 62 -1.06 10.48 1.07
CA PHE A 62 -0.17 9.33 1.03
C PHE A 62 1.16 9.58 0.30
N GLN A 63 1.36 10.73 -0.35
CA GLN A 63 2.60 11.05 -1.06
C GLN A 63 3.87 10.72 -0.25
N PRO A 64 4.00 11.09 1.05
CA PRO A 64 5.19 10.74 1.83
C PRO A 64 5.34 9.22 2.05
N ARG A 65 4.23 8.48 2.17
CA ARG A 65 4.21 7.02 2.32
C ARG A 65 4.60 6.32 1.02
N LEU A 66 4.10 6.80 -0.11
CA LEU A 66 4.48 6.30 -1.43
C LEU A 66 5.98 6.50 -1.68
N GLN A 67 6.52 7.65 -1.31
CA GLN A 67 7.97 7.87 -1.41
C GLN A 67 8.76 6.89 -0.52
N GLN A 68 8.36 6.68 0.73
CA GLN A 68 8.98 5.69 1.61
C GLN A 68 8.89 4.27 1.05
N PHE A 69 7.77 3.92 0.43
CA PHE A 69 7.59 2.64 -0.25
C PHE A 69 8.59 2.46 -1.39
N LEU A 70 8.69 3.45 -2.29
CA LEU A 70 9.61 3.43 -3.43
C LEU A 70 11.08 3.39 -2.98
N ASP A 71 11.44 4.16 -1.95
CA ASP A 71 12.78 4.15 -1.37
C ASP A 71 13.14 2.76 -0.79
N GLY A 72 12.16 2.11 -0.13
CA GLY A 72 12.31 0.75 0.38
C GLY A 72 12.51 -0.29 -0.73
N ALA A 73 11.76 -0.17 -1.82
CA ALA A 73 11.90 -1.04 -2.99
C ALA A 73 13.27 -0.87 -3.66
N ASN A 74 13.72 0.36 -3.88
CA ASN A 74 15.05 0.64 -4.43
C ASN A 74 16.15 0.03 -3.54
N LYS A 75 16.04 0.19 -2.24
CA LYS A 75 16.99 -0.38 -1.28
C LYS A 75 17.01 -1.91 -1.30
N ALA A 76 15.85 -2.55 -1.47
CA ALA A 76 15.75 -4.00 -1.64
C ALA A 76 16.50 -4.48 -2.89
N LEU A 77 16.41 -3.73 -3.99
CA LEU A 77 17.11 -4.04 -5.25
C LEU A 77 18.64 -3.89 -5.15
N GLU A 78 19.15 -3.05 -4.24
CA GLU A 78 20.58 -2.86 -3.98
C GLU A 78 21.17 -4.02 -3.14
N ILE A 79 20.34 -4.84 -2.47
CA ILE A 79 20.80 -5.98 -1.69
C ILE A 79 21.31 -7.07 -2.66
N ASN A 80 22.55 -7.50 -2.48
CA ASN A 80 23.21 -8.45 -3.39
C ASN A 80 22.53 -9.82 -3.41
N ASP A 81 22.12 -10.32 -2.24
CA ASP A 81 21.39 -11.56 -2.11
C ASP A 81 19.92 -11.34 -2.52
N PRO A 82 19.43 -12.00 -3.59
CA PRO A 82 18.09 -11.78 -4.11
C PRO A 82 16.98 -12.17 -3.14
N TRP A 83 17.19 -13.20 -2.33
CA TRP A 83 16.23 -13.62 -1.31
C TRP A 83 16.14 -12.60 -0.16
N GLU A 84 17.27 -12.18 0.36
CA GLU A 84 17.33 -11.16 1.41
C GLU A 84 16.73 -9.83 0.92
N GLY A 85 16.90 -9.50 -0.36
CA GLY A 85 16.23 -8.36 -0.99
C GLY A 85 14.71 -8.49 -0.95
N LEU A 86 14.15 -9.64 -1.33
CA LEU A 86 12.70 -9.91 -1.28
C LEU A 86 12.20 -9.88 0.18
N VAL A 87 12.91 -10.49 1.11
CA VAL A 87 12.57 -10.48 2.55
C VAL A 87 12.54 -9.04 3.08
N TYR A 88 13.58 -8.26 2.81
CA TYR A 88 13.65 -6.85 3.22
C TYR A 88 12.48 -6.04 2.69
N TYR A 89 12.13 -6.22 1.40
CA TYR A 89 11.01 -5.52 0.78
C TYR A 89 9.68 -5.84 1.47
N LEU A 90 9.39 -7.13 1.67
CA LEU A 90 8.14 -7.56 2.31
C LEU A 90 8.07 -7.14 3.79
N GLU A 91 9.17 -7.21 4.54
CA GLU A 91 9.23 -6.69 5.91
C GLU A 91 8.99 -5.18 5.96
N HIS A 92 9.60 -4.43 5.05
CA HIS A 92 9.41 -2.98 4.96
C HIS A 92 7.95 -2.63 4.65
N LEU A 93 7.38 -3.25 3.61
CA LEU A 93 5.99 -3.05 3.21
C LEU A 93 5.02 -3.37 4.35
N PHE A 94 5.17 -4.52 5.00
CA PHE A 94 4.26 -4.94 6.08
C PHE A 94 4.44 -4.10 7.34
N GLY A 95 5.65 -3.62 7.62
CA GLY A 95 5.90 -2.64 8.67
C GLY A 95 5.16 -1.31 8.42
N MET A 96 5.08 -0.87 7.17
CA MET A 96 4.30 0.31 6.78
C MET A 96 2.78 0.08 6.94
N GLN A 97 2.27 -1.10 6.55
CA GLN A 97 0.86 -1.47 6.73
C GLN A 97 0.48 -1.50 8.22
N ALA A 98 1.35 -2.02 9.09
CA ALA A 98 1.08 -2.15 10.52
C ALA A 98 0.88 -0.81 11.24
N GLY A 99 1.40 0.27 10.67
CA GLY A 99 1.29 1.62 11.23
C GLY A 99 0.17 2.49 10.63
N ASP A 100 -0.50 2.03 9.55
CA ASP A 100 -1.40 2.89 8.78
C ASP A 100 -2.47 2.09 8.02
N ARG A 101 -3.70 2.06 8.57
CA ARG A 101 -4.83 1.35 7.97
C ARG A 101 -5.18 1.90 6.59
N GLY A 102 -5.19 3.23 6.43
CA GLY A 102 -5.52 3.85 5.15
C GLY A 102 -4.51 3.53 4.06
N PHE A 103 -3.22 3.46 4.42
CA PHE A 103 -2.20 3.04 3.48
C PHE A 103 -2.35 1.56 3.09
N ASN A 104 -2.71 0.69 4.05
CA ASN A 104 -3.05 -0.71 3.74
C ASN A 104 -4.23 -0.82 2.77
N ASP A 105 -5.32 -0.06 3.00
CA ASP A 105 -6.48 -0.03 2.10
C ASP A 105 -6.09 0.49 0.72
N PHE A 106 -5.26 1.55 0.67
CA PHE A 106 -4.77 2.12 -0.58
C PHE A 106 -3.95 1.11 -1.41
N LEU A 107 -3.06 0.35 -0.78
CA LEU A 107 -2.26 -0.68 -1.44
C LEU A 107 -3.09 -1.87 -1.93
N SER A 108 -4.23 -2.12 -1.27
CA SER A 108 -5.09 -3.27 -1.56
C SER A 108 -6.08 -3.03 -2.70
N ARG A 109 -6.32 -1.75 -3.04
CA ARG A 109 -7.33 -1.32 -4.02
C ARG A 109 -6.67 -0.78 -5.29
N ARG A 110 -7.41 -0.80 -6.40
CA ARG A 110 -6.99 -0.17 -7.66
C ARG A 110 -7.96 0.94 -8.04
N PHE A 111 -7.47 2.16 -8.08
CA PHE A 111 -8.24 3.35 -8.43
C PHE A 111 -8.05 3.66 -9.92
N THR A 112 -9.10 3.45 -10.71
CA THR A 112 -9.08 3.58 -12.19
C THR A 112 -9.40 4.99 -12.69
N ASP A 113 -9.79 5.91 -11.80
CA ASP A 113 -10.23 7.26 -12.16
C ASP A 113 -9.07 8.21 -12.53
N SER A 114 -7.81 7.78 -12.39
CA SER A 114 -6.62 8.59 -12.64
C SER A 114 -5.51 7.79 -13.28
N ALA A 115 -5.06 8.24 -14.45
CA ALA A 115 -3.89 7.63 -15.13
C ALA A 115 -2.60 7.71 -14.27
N GLU A 116 -2.49 8.67 -13.36
CA GLU A 116 -1.35 8.77 -12.45
C GLU A 116 -1.38 7.65 -11.39
N THR A 117 -2.56 7.39 -10.79
CA THR A 117 -2.72 6.28 -9.83
C THR A 117 -2.52 4.93 -10.48
N GLU A 118 -3.04 4.74 -11.69
CA GLU A 118 -2.81 3.53 -12.49
C GLU A 118 -1.31 3.29 -12.71
N ARG A 119 -0.57 4.30 -13.17
CA ARG A 119 0.87 4.21 -13.40
C ARG A 119 1.65 3.86 -12.11
N ILE A 120 1.33 4.52 -10.99
CA ILE A 120 1.97 4.25 -9.70
C ILE A 120 1.73 2.81 -9.29
N HIS A 121 0.50 2.33 -9.45
CA HIS A 121 0.14 0.96 -9.11
C HIS A 121 0.88 -0.06 -9.98
N ASP A 122 0.98 0.19 -11.29
CA ASP A 122 1.73 -0.66 -12.22
C ASP A 122 3.23 -0.70 -11.87
N GLU A 123 3.83 0.45 -11.51
CA GLU A 123 5.22 0.51 -11.03
C GLU A 123 5.43 -0.33 -9.76
N MET A 124 4.50 -0.25 -8.80
CA MET A 124 4.55 -1.06 -7.58
C MET A 124 4.47 -2.56 -7.88
N CYS A 125 3.54 -2.97 -8.74
CA CYS A 125 3.42 -4.36 -9.19
C CYS A 125 4.69 -4.84 -9.90
N GLN A 126 5.27 -4.02 -10.77
CA GLN A 126 6.49 -4.35 -11.49
C GLN A 126 7.68 -4.54 -10.54
N GLN A 127 7.83 -3.71 -9.52
CA GLN A 127 8.88 -3.87 -8.51
C GLN A 127 8.75 -5.21 -7.75
N ILE A 128 7.53 -5.65 -7.43
CA ILE A 128 7.30 -6.97 -6.83
C ILE A 128 7.74 -8.08 -7.78
N VAL A 129 7.35 -7.98 -9.05
CA VAL A 129 7.73 -8.96 -10.09
C VAL A 129 9.24 -9.03 -10.26
N ASP A 130 9.92 -7.89 -10.31
CA ASP A 130 11.37 -7.83 -10.47
C ASP A 130 12.11 -8.50 -9.30
N MET A 131 11.70 -8.22 -8.07
CA MET A 131 12.30 -8.83 -6.86
C MET A 131 12.03 -10.34 -6.79
N LEU A 132 10.79 -10.76 -7.09
CA LEU A 132 10.43 -12.16 -7.11
C LEU A 132 11.21 -12.92 -8.19
N THR A 133 11.30 -12.37 -9.41
CA THR A 133 12.04 -12.96 -10.53
C THR A 133 13.52 -13.12 -10.19
N ARG A 134 14.15 -12.11 -9.56
CA ARG A 134 15.55 -12.22 -9.11
C ARG A 134 15.76 -13.38 -8.14
N ALA A 135 14.85 -13.56 -7.18
CA ALA A 135 14.93 -14.65 -6.20
C ALA A 135 14.66 -16.03 -6.85
N GLN A 136 13.77 -16.09 -7.85
CA GLN A 136 13.49 -17.30 -8.63
C GLN A 136 14.67 -17.70 -9.54
N ASP A 137 15.30 -16.74 -10.20
CA ASP A 137 16.46 -16.97 -11.08
C ASP A 137 17.71 -17.37 -10.30
N ALA A 138 17.85 -16.90 -9.06
CA ALA A 138 18.87 -17.38 -8.14
C ALA A 138 18.58 -18.80 -7.58
N GLY A 139 17.41 -19.37 -7.84
CA GLY A 139 17.00 -20.67 -7.32
C GLY A 139 16.60 -20.66 -5.83
N GLU A 140 16.36 -19.50 -5.26
CA GLU A 140 16.01 -19.29 -3.85
C GLU A 140 14.51 -19.33 -3.60
N ALA A 141 13.71 -18.76 -4.51
CA ALA A 141 12.25 -18.79 -4.46
C ALA A 141 11.69 -19.87 -5.39
N ARG A 142 10.59 -20.50 -4.99
CA ARG A 142 9.86 -21.44 -5.82
C ARG A 142 9.31 -20.77 -7.08
N ARG A 143 9.39 -21.48 -8.24
CA ARG A 143 9.09 -20.89 -9.55
C ARG A 143 7.61 -20.70 -9.86
N ASP A 144 6.72 -21.33 -9.10
CA ASP A 144 5.27 -21.27 -9.28
C ASP A 144 4.58 -20.15 -8.50
N ILE A 145 5.33 -19.34 -7.74
CA ILE A 145 4.80 -18.12 -7.12
C ILE A 145 4.73 -17.00 -8.15
N THR A 146 3.65 -16.26 -8.11
CA THR A 146 3.34 -15.14 -9.01
C THR A 146 3.11 -13.84 -8.22
N LEU A 147 2.93 -12.73 -8.94
CA LEU A 147 2.48 -11.47 -8.37
C LEU A 147 1.20 -11.64 -7.53
N ALA A 148 0.25 -12.46 -8.02
CA ALA A 148 -1.02 -12.68 -7.34
C ALA A 148 -0.84 -13.30 -5.95
N ASP A 149 0.11 -14.20 -5.77
CA ASP A 149 0.40 -14.81 -4.46
C ASP A 149 0.98 -13.79 -3.49
N ILE A 150 1.84 -12.88 -3.97
CA ILE A 150 2.38 -11.79 -3.14
C ILE A 150 1.26 -10.79 -2.77
N VAL A 151 0.38 -10.45 -3.70
CA VAL A 151 -0.77 -9.57 -3.39
C VAL A 151 -1.73 -10.23 -2.41
N ASN A 152 -2.01 -11.53 -2.55
CA ASN A 152 -2.80 -12.29 -1.57
C ASN A 152 -2.14 -12.28 -0.16
N LEU A 153 -0.81 -12.34 -0.13
CA LEU A 153 -0.06 -12.21 1.12
C LEU A 153 -0.22 -10.80 1.73
N ILE A 154 -0.19 -9.75 0.90
CA ILE A 154 -0.43 -8.35 1.31
C ILE A 154 -1.83 -8.20 1.91
N TRP A 155 -2.87 -8.70 1.23
CA TRP A 155 -4.26 -8.64 1.71
C TRP A 155 -4.45 -9.40 3.03
N SER A 156 -3.97 -10.64 3.09
CA SER A 156 -4.10 -11.47 4.30
C SER A 156 -3.33 -10.86 5.47
N ASN A 157 -2.15 -10.30 5.24
CA ASN A 157 -1.39 -9.62 6.27
C ASN A 157 -2.08 -8.36 6.79
N GLY A 158 -2.67 -7.55 5.92
CA GLY A 158 -3.47 -6.39 6.30
C GLY A 158 -4.63 -6.79 7.23
N ARG A 159 -5.31 -7.90 6.95
CA ARG A 159 -6.38 -8.43 7.81
C ARG A 159 -5.86 -8.93 9.16
N ILE A 160 -4.70 -9.57 9.19
CA ILE A 160 -4.04 -9.99 10.44
C ILE A 160 -3.71 -8.77 11.30
N ILE A 161 -3.11 -7.73 10.71
CA ILE A 161 -2.79 -6.48 11.40
C ILE A 161 -4.05 -5.88 12.02
N GLU A 162 -5.11 -5.72 11.24
CA GLU A 162 -6.39 -5.17 11.72
C GLU A 162 -6.94 -5.96 12.92
N ALA A 163 -6.93 -7.29 12.83
CA ALA A 163 -7.50 -8.16 13.86
C ALA A 163 -6.65 -8.21 15.14
N THR A 164 -5.32 -8.01 15.04
CA THR A 164 -4.40 -8.31 16.15
C THR A 164 -3.70 -7.10 16.73
N SER A 165 -3.81 -5.91 16.11
CA SER A 165 -3.06 -4.69 16.48
C SER A 165 -3.15 -4.34 17.97
N ALA A 166 -4.33 -4.52 18.58
CA ALA A 166 -4.57 -4.19 19.99
C ALA A 166 -4.03 -5.24 20.97
N THR A 167 -3.86 -6.50 20.55
CA THR A 167 -3.54 -7.63 21.46
C THR A 167 -2.19 -8.26 21.18
N ALA A 168 -1.79 -8.31 19.90
CA ALA A 168 -0.54 -8.90 19.45
C ALA A 168 0.02 -8.11 18.24
N PRO A 169 0.55 -6.89 18.43
CA PRO A 169 0.92 -5.96 17.34
C PRO A 169 2.00 -6.49 16.39
N ASN A 170 2.74 -7.53 16.79
CA ASN A 170 3.78 -8.16 15.98
C ASN A 170 3.36 -9.51 15.35
N ALA A 171 2.08 -9.91 15.47
CA ALA A 171 1.60 -11.20 14.93
C ALA A 171 1.83 -11.31 13.41
N TRP A 172 1.74 -10.19 12.69
CA TRP A 172 1.99 -10.10 11.26
C TRP A 172 3.41 -10.55 10.87
N ARG A 173 4.42 -10.27 11.69
CA ARG A 173 5.82 -10.70 11.43
C ARG A 173 5.94 -12.21 11.42
N ARG A 174 5.30 -12.87 12.40
CA ARG A 174 5.30 -14.34 12.44
C ARG A 174 4.63 -14.93 11.20
N TYR A 175 3.51 -14.38 10.78
CA TYR A 175 2.82 -14.83 9.57
C TYR A 175 3.67 -14.62 8.33
N LEU A 176 4.29 -13.46 8.17
CA LEU A 176 5.23 -13.19 7.07
C LEU A 176 6.33 -14.26 7.00
N TYR A 177 7.02 -14.55 8.11
CA TYR A 177 8.10 -15.52 8.10
C TYR A 177 7.64 -16.95 7.82
N LEU A 178 6.44 -17.34 8.24
CA LEU A 178 5.85 -18.62 7.85
C LEU A 178 5.62 -18.71 6.34
N MET A 179 5.13 -17.61 5.72
CA MET A 179 4.92 -17.56 4.28
C MET A 179 6.25 -17.51 3.51
N LEU A 180 7.23 -16.74 4.00
CA LEU A 180 8.57 -16.73 3.43
C LEU A 180 9.22 -18.12 3.44
N ASP A 181 9.08 -18.89 4.53
CA ASP A 181 9.54 -20.29 4.56
C ASP A 181 8.85 -21.15 3.50
N ALA A 182 7.52 -20.99 3.34
CA ALA A 182 6.76 -21.70 2.32
C ALA A 182 7.14 -21.28 0.88
N TYR A 183 7.65 -20.08 0.68
CA TYR A 183 8.06 -19.55 -0.62
C TYR A 183 9.48 -19.98 -1.05
N ARG A 184 10.25 -20.59 -0.19
CA ARG A 184 11.58 -21.14 -0.52
C ARG A 184 11.49 -22.23 -1.58
N ALA A 185 12.43 -22.24 -2.54
CA ALA A 185 12.49 -23.25 -3.58
C ALA A 185 12.62 -24.67 -3.03
N GLU A 186 13.38 -24.86 -1.96
CA GLU A 186 13.57 -26.18 -1.30
C GLU A 186 12.29 -26.71 -0.61
N ARG A 187 11.29 -25.84 -0.39
CA ARG A 187 9.98 -26.18 0.16
C ARG A 187 8.92 -26.40 -0.92
N ALA A 188 9.29 -26.28 -2.19
CA ALA A 188 8.33 -26.36 -3.29
C ALA A 188 7.78 -27.78 -3.44
N HIS A 189 6.46 -27.89 -3.37
CA HIS A 189 5.67 -29.06 -3.71
C HIS A 189 4.59 -28.63 -4.71
N PRO A 190 4.08 -29.53 -5.59
CA PRO A 190 2.99 -29.20 -6.49
C PRO A 190 1.78 -28.63 -5.76
N ILE A 191 1.28 -27.49 -6.21
CA ILE A 191 0.02 -26.90 -5.75
C ILE A 191 -1.08 -27.29 -6.73
N PRO A 192 -2.21 -27.88 -6.27
CA PRO A 192 -3.25 -28.41 -7.17
C PRO A 192 -4.01 -27.32 -7.92
N GLU A 193 -4.07 -26.09 -7.35
CA GLU A 193 -4.77 -24.98 -7.97
C GLU A 193 -3.77 -24.01 -8.63
N PRO A 194 -4.08 -23.50 -9.84
CA PRO A 194 -3.23 -22.51 -10.49
C PRO A 194 -3.31 -21.15 -9.78
N PRO A 195 -2.27 -20.29 -9.93
CA PRO A 195 -2.35 -18.92 -9.45
C PRO A 195 -3.40 -18.13 -10.24
N MET A 196 -3.92 -17.04 -9.65
CA MET A 196 -4.76 -16.09 -10.39
C MET A 196 -4.01 -15.53 -11.58
N THR A 197 -4.73 -15.33 -12.69
CA THR A 197 -4.20 -14.57 -13.83
C THR A 197 -4.07 -13.10 -13.47
N TYR A 198 -3.29 -12.34 -14.25
CA TYR A 198 -3.19 -10.88 -14.05
C TYR A 198 -4.56 -10.19 -14.17
N GLU A 199 -5.41 -10.62 -15.12
CA GLU A 199 -6.76 -10.08 -15.30
C GLU A 199 -7.63 -10.33 -14.07
N GLN A 200 -7.63 -11.55 -13.54
CA GLN A 200 -8.37 -11.88 -12.31
C GLN A 200 -7.89 -11.07 -11.09
N LEU A 201 -6.57 -10.86 -10.98
CA LEU A 201 -6.01 -10.03 -9.92
C LEU A 201 -6.43 -8.57 -10.09
N TYR A 202 -6.34 -8.03 -11.30
CA TYR A 202 -6.76 -6.67 -11.63
C TYR A 202 -8.23 -6.44 -11.25
N ASP A 203 -9.12 -7.31 -11.72
CA ASP A 203 -10.56 -7.23 -11.45
C ASP A 203 -10.86 -7.31 -9.94
N ALA A 204 -10.16 -8.18 -9.21
CA ALA A 204 -10.30 -8.29 -7.76
C ALA A 204 -9.91 -6.99 -7.04
N MET A 205 -8.83 -6.33 -7.47
CA MET A 205 -8.38 -5.05 -6.88
C MET A 205 -9.33 -3.90 -7.20
N VAL A 206 -9.89 -3.86 -8.42
CA VAL A 206 -10.93 -2.89 -8.82
C VAL A 206 -12.20 -3.11 -8.00
N HIS A 207 -12.65 -4.37 -7.86
CA HIS A 207 -13.81 -4.70 -7.06
C HIS A 207 -13.68 -4.22 -5.60
N LEU A 208 -12.50 -4.32 -5.01
CA LEU A 208 -12.24 -3.80 -3.66
C LEU A 208 -12.34 -2.26 -3.57
N SER A 209 -12.16 -1.53 -4.67
CA SER A 209 -12.32 -0.06 -4.69
C SER A 209 -13.77 0.37 -4.89
N GLU A 210 -14.64 -0.50 -5.42
CA GLU A 210 -16.06 -0.24 -5.69
C GLU A 210 -17.00 -0.75 -4.60
N ALA A 211 -16.51 -1.66 -3.74
CA ALA A 211 -17.29 -2.29 -2.67
C ALA A 211 -17.47 -1.31 -1.48
N GLU A 212 -18.52 -0.48 -1.54
CA GLU A 212 -19.13 0.26 -0.41
C GLU A 212 -20.58 -0.13 -0.19
#